data_151f3ce78cbd52afa4f5ceb2507bd538
#
_entry.id   151f3ce78cbd52afa4f5ceb2507bd538
#
_cell.length_a   1.000
_cell.length_b   1.000
_cell.length_c   1.000
_cell.angle_alpha   90.00
_cell.angle_beta   90.00
_cell.angle_gamma   90.00
#
_symmetry.space_group_name_H-M   'P 1'
#
loop_
_entity.id
_entity.type
_entity.pdbx_description
1 polymer ?
#
loop_
_entity_poly.entity_id
_entity_poly.type
_entity_poly.pdbx_seq_one_letter_code
_entity_poly.pdbx_strand_id
1 'polypeptide(L)'
;MLRCWTGTVAEDSSAYRETANSIGQQLKRGGAAIILEGDAAVGAGRYYPVPGPAGDPNDWVEIKRVGILKSHRKRGLGPALVGALEAAARQRGFAGVQIGVRHDQPRLIAFWQSLGYHLADDVTLHTVNPLTPAPTFMRKRF
;
A
#
# COMPACT_ATOMS: atom_id res chain seq x y z
N MET A 1 -10.28 7.92 -5.27
CA MET A 1 -9.80 6.76 -4.49
C MET A 1 -10.71 6.34 -3.34
N LEU A 2 -11.35 7.27 -2.60
CA LEU A 2 -12.27 6.90 -1.51
C LEU A 2 -13.39 5.94 -1.93
N ARG A 3 -13.86 6.04 -3.17
CA ARG A 3 -14.87 5.13 -3.73
C ARG A 3 -14.48 3.65 -3.66
N CYS A 4 -13.18 3.34 -3.67
CA CYS A 4 -12.70 1.95 -3.56
C CYS A 4 -12.93 1.37 -2.15
N TRP A 5 -12.98 2.21 -1.14
CA TRP A 5 -13.04 1.80 0.26
C TRP A 5 -14.38 2.05 0.93
N THR A 6 -15.27 2.83 0.31
CA THR A 6 -16.61 3.08 0.89
C THR A 6 -17.30 1.76 1.19
N GLY A 7 -17.68 1.57 2.44
CA GLY A 7 -18.32 0.35 2.93
C GLY A 7 -17.39 -0.86 3.09
N THR A 8 -16.07 -0.72 2.86
CA THR A 8 -15.10 -1.81 3.01
C THR A 8 -14.05 -1.59 4.08
N VAL A 9 -13.85 -0.35 4.51
CA VAL A 9 -12.96 0.00 5.63
C VAL A 9 -13.73 0.75 6.69
N ALA A 10 -13.24 0.71 7.93
CA ALA A 10 -13.87 1.38 9.06
C ALA A 10 -13.92 2.90 8.83
N GLU A 11 -14.98 3.55 9.36
CA GLU A 11 -15.18 5.00 9.20
C GLU A 11 -14.08 5.83 9.83
N ASP A 12 -13.40 5.32 10.84
CA ASP A 12 -12.26 5.97 11.50
C ASP A 12 -10.93 5.78 10.75
N SER A 13 -10.95 5.16 9.58
CA SER A 13 -9.76 4.96 8.77
C SER A 13 -9.10 6.29 8.40
N SER A 14 -7.79 6.34 8.54
CA SER A 14 -7.00 7.50 8.10
C SER A 14 -7.14 7.82 6.62
N ALA A 15 -7.60 6.85 5.82
CA ALA A 15 -7.86 7.06 4.38
C ALA A 15 -8.88 8.18 4.13
N TYR A 16 -9.86 8.35 5.03
CA TYR A 16 -10.87 9.40 4.88
C TYR A 16 -10.39 10.79 5.30
N ARG A 17 -9.22 10.88 5.93
CA ARG A 17 -8.63 12.15 6.39
C ARG A 17 -7.58 12.71 5.44
N GLU A 18 -7.30 12.04 4.34
CA GLU A 18 -6.32 12.50 3.36
C GLU A 18 -6.84 13.66 2.53
N THR A 19 -5.95 14.57 2.22
CA THR A 19 -6.19 15.73 1.33
C THR A 19 -5.27 15.65 0.12
N ALA A 20 -5.59 16.38 -0.95
CA ALA A 20 -4.72 16.49 -2.10
C ALA A 20 -3.31 16.99 -1.71
N ASN A 21 -3.22 17.91 -0.75
CA ASN A 21 -1.95 18.41 -0.27
C ASN A 21 -1.12 17.34 0.47
N SER A 22 -1.74 16.57 1.37
CA SER A 22 -1.04 15.51 2.09
C SER A 22 -0.56 14.40 1.15
N ILE A 23 -1.35 14.04 0.15
CA ILE A 23 -0.97 13.09 -0.89
C ILE A 23 0.20 13.65 -1.72
N GLY A 24 0.13 14.91 -2.14
CA GLY A 24 1.19 15.57 -2.90
C GLY A 24 2.53 15.57 -2.17
N GLN A 25 2.53 15.79 -0.85
CA GLN A 25 3.76 15.73 -0.05
C GLN A 25 4.37 14.32 -0.04
N GLN A 26 3.55 13.29 0.05
CA GLN A 26 4.03 11.91 -0.02
C GLN A 26 4.62 11.56 -1.39
N LEU A 27 3.99 12.04 -2.47
CA LEU A 27 4.44 11.77 -3.84
C LEU A 27 5.78 12.44 -4.18
N LYS A 28 6.18 13.47 -3.47
CA LYS A 28 7.51 14.11 -3.68
C LYS A 28 8.66 13.15 -3.41
N ARG A 29 8.49 12.21 -2.47
CA ARG A 29 9.52 11.24 -2.09
C ARG A 29 9.21 9.84 -2.59
N GLY A 30 7.96 9.55 -2.87
CA GLY A 30 7.47 8.25 -3.30
C GLY A 30 7.02 8.25 -4.75
N GLY A 31 6.03 7.43 -5.03
CA GLY A 31 5.41 7.31 -6.35
C GLY A 31 4.01 6.72 -6.26
N ALA A 32 3.35 6.69 -7.40
CA ALA A 32 2.00 6.16 -7.50
C ALA A 32 1.80 5.45 -8.84
N ALA A 33 0.79 4.60 -8.90
CA ALA A 33 0.30 3.99 -10.12
C ALA A 33 -1.23 4.12 -10.16
N ILE A 34 -1.76 4.33 -11.35
CA ILE A 34 -3.19 4.45 -11.59
C ILE A 34 -3.55 3.49 -12.73
N ILE A 35 -4.65 2.79 -12.57
CA ILE A 35 -5.23 1.99 -13.66
C ILE A 35 -6.34 2.80 -14.28
N LEU A 36 -6.26 2.99 -15.60
CA LEU A 36 -7.28 3.68 -16.37
C LEU A 36 -8.05 2.68 -17.23
N GLU A 37 -9.36 2.88 -17.31
CA GLU A 37 -10.22 2.28 -18.32
C GLU A 37 -10.82 3.43 -19.13
N GLY A 38 -10.31 3.63 -20.37
CA GLY A 38 -10.56 4.87 -21.08
C GLY A 38 -10.00 6.06 -20.27
N ASP A 39 -10.87 7.03 -19.96
CA ASP A 39 -10.52 8.22 -19.18
C ASP A 39 -10.84 8.06 -17.68
N ALA A 40 -11.37 6.90 -17.26
CA ALA A 40 -11.78 6.67 -15.89
C ALA A 40 -10.69 5.96 -15.09
N ALA A 41 -10.36 6.50 -13.92
CA ALA A 41 -9.47 5.84 -12.96
C ALA A 41 -10.26 4.75 -12.22
N VAL A 42 -9.86 3.51 -12.40
CA VAL A 42 -10.54 2.34 -11.80
C VAL A 42 -9.72 1.67 -10.71
N GLY A 43 -8.47 2.03 -10.57
CA GLY A 43 -7.60 1.57 -9.51
C GLY A 43 -6.43 2.51 -9.30
N ALA A 44 -5.91 2.54 -8.10
CA ALA A 44 -4.71 3.30 -7.78
C ALA A 44 -4.04 2.79 -6.52
N GLY A 45 -2.78 3.13 -6.36
CA GLY A 45 -2.00 2.89 -5.16
C GLY A 45 -0.78 3.78 -5.19
N ARG A 46 -0.10 3.89 -4.05
CA ARG A 46 1.10 4.70 -3.94
C ARG A 46 2.09 4.08 -2.97
N TYR A 47 3.32 4.52 -3.05
CA TYR A 47 4.37 4.13 -2.13
C TYR A 47 5.18 5.35 -1.67
N TYR A 48 5.81 5.22 -0.52
CA TYR A 48 6.75 6.22 0.00
C TYR A 48 7.88 5.52 0.76
N PRO A 49 9.05 6.18 0.89
CA PRO A 49 10.19 5.61 1.58
C PRO A 49 9.92 5.36 3.06
N VAL A 50 10.42 4.22 3.55
CA VAL A 50 10.39 3.83 4.95
C VAL A 50 11.71 3.12 5.30
N PRO A 51 12.08 3.05 6.59
CA PRO A 51 13.20 2.22 7.01
C PRO A 51 12.94 0.75 6.69
N GLY A 52 13.98 0.06 6.24
CA GLY A 52 13.94 -1.38 6.02
C GLY A 52 14.21 -2.20 7.29
N PRO A 53 14.41 -3.52 7.14
CA PRO A 53 14.82 -4.39 8.23
C PRO A 53 16.11 -3.89 8.88
N ALA A 54 16.27 -4.19 10.18
CA ALA A 54 17.49 -3.83 10.90
C ALA A 54 18.73 -4.42 10.19
N GLY A 55 19.73 -3.57 9.98
CA GLY A 55 20.98 -3.96 9.28
C GLY A 55 20.91 -3.86 7.76
N ASP A 56 19.78 -3.51 7.19
CA ASP A 56 19.70 -3.24 5.76
C ASP A 56 20.12 -1.79 5.51
N PRO A 57 21.20 -1.54 4.74
CA PRO A 57 21.65 -0.17 4.45
C PRO A 57 20.82 0.52 3.37
N ASN A 58 19.97 -0.22 2.65
CA ASN A 58 19.17 0.32 1.56
C ASN A 58 17.80 0.77 2.06
N ASP A 59 17.28 1.80 1.42
CA ASP A 59 15.92 2.26 1.70
C ASP A 59 14.88 1.26 1.18
N TRP A 60 13.79 1.19 1.90
CA TRP A 60 12.61 0.43 1.54
C TRP A 60 11.43 1.37 1.27
N VAL A 61 10.36 0.83 0.73
CA VAL A 61 9.12 1.58 0.53
C VAL A 61 7.96 0.89 1.23
N GLU A 62 6.96 1.66 1.60
CA GLU A 62 5.67 1.14 2.04
C GLU A 62 4.62 1.45 0.98
N ILE A 63 3.95 0.41 0.51
CA ILE A 63 2.80 0.55 -0.39
C ILE A 63 1.56 0.83 0.46
N LYS A 64 0.83 1.87 0.08
CA LYS A 64 -0.42 2.26 0.74
C LYS A 64 -1.52 2.57 -0.27
N ARG A 65 -2.74 2.48 0.23
CA ARG A 65 -3.94 2.90 -0.48
C ARG A 65 -4.11 2.20 -1.82
N VAL A 66 -3.77 0.92 -1.87
CA VAL A 66 -4.10 0.07 -3.01
C VAL A 66 -5.60 -0.15 -3.02
N GLY A 67 -6.25 0.26 -4.08
CA GLY A 67 -7.69 0.10 -4.22
C GLY A 67 -8.09 -0.09 -5.67
N ILE A 68 -9.05 -0.98 -5.87
CA ILE A 68 -9.70 -1.22 -7.15
C ILE A 68 -11.20 -0.98 -6.97
N LEU A 69 -11.85 -0.28 -7.89
CA LEU A 69 -13.29 -0.08 -7.84
C LEU A 69 -14.01 -1.45 -7.78
N LYS A 70 -15.07 -1.54 -7.00
CA LYS A 70 -15.82 -2.78 -6.79
C LYS A 70 -16.25 -3.44 -8.09
N SER A 71 -16.68 -2.62 -9.08
CA SER A 71 -17.10 -3.09 -10.40
C SER A 71 -15.98 -3.72 -11.24
N HIS A 72 -14.72 -3.48 -10.87
CA HIS A 72 -13.53 -3.93 -11.61
C HIS A 72 -12.71 -4.97 -10.86
N ARG A 73 -13.18 -5.44 -9.71
CA ARG A 73 -12.51 -6.48 -8.92
C ARG A 73 -12.60 -7.85 -9.58
N LYS A 74 -11.74 -8.79 -9.17
CA LYS A 74 -11.67 -10.16 -9.69
C LYS A 74 -11.27 -10.25 -11.17
N ARG A 75 -10.52 -9.26 -11.67
CA ARG A 75 -9.98 -9.22 -13.03
C ARG A 75 -8.44 -9.24 -13.05
N GLY A 76 -7.79 -9.56 -11.95
CA GLY A 76 -6.32 -9.53 -11.85
C GLY A 76 -5.72 -8.13 -11.76
N LEU A 77 -6.52 -7.09 -11.56
CA LEU A 77 -6.03 -5.70 -11.52
C LEU A 77 -5.26 -5.38 -10.25
N GLY A 78 -5.62 -5.98 -9.12
CA GLY A 78 -4.89 -5.80 -7.86
C GLY A 78 -3.43 -6.25 -7.96
N PRO A 79 -3.16 -7.50 -8.34
CA PRO A 79 -1.79 -7.96 -8.59
C PRO A 79 -1.04 -7.13 -9.62
N ALA A 80 -1.69 -6.71 -10.71
CA ALA A 80 -1.07 -5.88 -11.74
C ALA A 80 -0.67 -4.51 -11.19
N LEU A 81 -1.54 -3.89 -10.38
CA LEU A 81 -1.26 -2.60 -9.74
C LEU A 81 -0.09 -2.70 -8.77
N VAL A 82 -0.07 -3.72 -7.92
CA VAL A 82 1.04 -3.95 -6.99
C VAL A 82 2.34 -4.18 -7.76
N GLY A 83 2.31 -4.98 -8.82
CA GLY A 83 3.47 -5.21 -9.68
C GLY A 83 4.03 -3.93 -10.30
N ALA A 84 3.15 -3.02 -10.73
CA ALA A 84 3.57 -1.72 -11.27
C ALA A 84 4.22 -0.84 -10.19
N LEU A 85 3.68 -0.81 -8.98
CA LEU A 85 4.26 -0.07 -7.86
C LEU A 85 5.63 -0.63 -7.46
N GLU A 86 5.75 -1.95 -7.39
CA GLU A 86 7.02 -2.63 -7.10
C GLU A 86 8.07 -2.34 -8.18
N ALA A 87 7.69 -2.43 -9.45
CA ALA A 87 8.59 -2.14 -10.57
C ALA A 87 9.10 -0.71 -10.52
N ALA A 88 8.23 0.27 -10.25
CA ALA A 88 8.61 1.67 -10.12
C ALA A 88 9.58 1.89 -8.96
N ALA A 89 9.31 1.28 -7.80
CA ALA A 89 10.20 1.38 -6.64
C ALA A 89 11.56 0.72 -6.90
N ARG A 90 11.56 -0.46 -7.51
CA ARG A 90 12.80 -1.16 -7.90
C ARG A 90 13.65 -0.33 -8.86
N GLN A 91 13.05 0.29 -9.87
CA GLN A 91 13.76 1.15 -10.82
C GLN A 91 14.41 2.35 -10.15
N ARG A 92 13.87 2.82 -9.03
CA ARG A 92 14.44 3.92 -8.25
C ARG A 92 15.50 3.46 -7.24
N GLY A 93 15.85 2.17 -7.21
CA GLY A 93 16.91 1.62 -6.38
C GLY A 93 16.51 1.21 -4.98
N PHE A 94 15.21 1.18 -4.65
CA PHE A 94 14.77 0.66 -3.36
C PHE A 94 15.00 -0.85 -3.26
N ALA A 95 15.32 -1.33 -2.06
CA ALA A 95 15.72 -2.71 -1.82
C ALA A 95 14.54 -3.66 -1.63
N GLY A 96 13.40 -3.15 -1.23
CA GLY A 96 12.23 -3.97 -0.96
C GLY A 96 11.03 -3.13 -0.58
N VAL A 97 9.96 -3.81 -0.23
CA VAL A 97 8.65 -3.22 0.00
C VAL A 97 8.00 -3.83 1.26
N GLN A 98 7.33 -2.99 2.01
CA GLN A 98 6.46 -3.44 3.10
C GLN A 98 5.03 -2.97 2.89
N ILE A 99 4.11 -3.64 3.55
CA ILE A 99 2.71 -3.26 3.63
C ILE A 99 2.19 -3.46 5.05
N GLY A 100 1.17 -2.69 5.42
CA GLY A 100 0.43 -2.89 6.65
C GLY A 100 -0.98 -3.40 6.33
N VAL A 101 -1.28 -4.62 6.78
CA VAL A 101 -2.61 -5.21 6.64
C VAL A 101 -3.45 -4.83 7.85
N ARG A 102 -4.60 -4.22 7.62
CA ARG A 102 -5.49 -3.79 8.69
C ARG A 102 -5.98 -4.99 9.51
N HIS A 103 -6.15 -4.78 10.82
CA HIS A 103 -6.63 -5.80 11.75
C HIS A 103 -8.04 -6.34 11.41
N ASP A 104 -8.87 -5.51 10.75
CA ASP A 104 -10.23 -5.87 10.37
C ASP A 104 -10.32 -6.53 8.98
N GLN A 105 -9.19 -6.81 8.34
CA GLN A 105 -9.12 -7.42 7.01
C GLN A 105 -8.10 -8.56 6.93
N PRO A 106 -8.20 -9.59 7.81
CA PRO A 106 -7.19 -10.66 7.86
C PRO A 106 -7.11 -11.51 6.59
N ARG A 107 -8.16 -11.52 5.77
CA ARG A 107 -8.16 -12.23 4.48
C ARG A 107 -7.11 -11.69 3.51
N LEU A 108 -6.68 -10.44 3.69
CA LEU A 108 -5.66 -9.83 2.84
C LEU A 108 -4.27 -10.41 3.09
N ILE A 109 -4.02 -11.04 4.23
CA ILE A 109 -2.73 -11.69 4.51
C ILE A 109 -2.45 -12.76 3.45
N ALA A 110 -3.42 -13.62 3.15
CA ALA A 110 -3.27 -14.65 2.12
C ALA A 110 -3.05 -14.03 0.73
N PHE A 111 -3.74 -12.94 0.42
CA PHE A 111 -3.54 -12.20 -0.83
C PHE A 111 -2.09 -11.73 -0.96
N TRP A 112 -1.54 -11.07 0.06
CA TRP A 112 -0.17 -10.57 0.03
C TRP A 112 0.86 -11.69 0.03
N GLN A 113 0.60 -12.79 0.76
CA GLN A 113 1.45 -13.98 0.70
C GLN A 113 1.53 -14.55 -0.72
N SER A 114 0.41 -14.55 -1.46
CA SER A 114 0.40 -15.00 -2.85
C SER A 114 1.26 -14.15 -3.78
N LEU A 115 1.55 -12.91 -3.38
CA LEU A 115 2.44 -12.00 -4.11
C LEU A 115 3.89 -12.05 -3.63
N GLY A 116 4.21 -12.96 -2.71
CA GLY A 116 5.58 -13.17 -2.21
C GLY A 116 5.94 -12.40 -0.95
N TYR A 117 4.96 -11.80 -0.26
CA TYR A 117 5.18 -11.11 1.00
C TYR A 117 5.22 -12.07 2.17
N HIS A 118 6.04 -11.76 3.18
CA HIS A 118 6.19 -12.54 4.40
C HIS A 118 5.85 -11.67 5.62
N LEU A 119 5.33 -12.30 6.67
CA LEU A 119 5.07 -11.61 7.93
C LEU A 119 6.35 -10.99 8.49
N ALA A 120 6.25 -9.77 8.99
CA ALA A 120 7.34 -9.03 9.61
C ALA A 120 6.88 -8.48 10.96
N ASP A 121 7.59 -8.81 12.02
CA ASP A 121 7.30 -8.42 13.40
C ASP A 121 8.24 -7.34 13.94
N ASP A 122 9.23 -6.94 13.16
CA ASP A 122 10.28 -5.98 13.54
C ASP A 122 10.01 -4.55 13.02
N VAL A 123 8.78 -4.26 12.60
CA VAL A 123 8.43 -2.94 12.05
C VAL A 123 8.08 -1.97 13.17
N THR A 124 8.79 -0.84 13.21
CA THR A 124 8.47 0.25 14.12
C THR A 124 7.45 1.19 13.47
N LEU A 125 6.36 1.44 14.18
CA LEU A 125 5.34 2.39 13.73
C LEU A 125 5.87 3.82 13.86
N HIS A 126 5.97 4.52 12.74
CA HIS A 126 6.31 5.96 12.72
C HIS A 126 5.07 6.83 12.84
N THR A 127 3.92 6.31 12.44
CA THR A 127 2.64 7.00 12.58
C THR A 127 1.65 6.04 13.22
N VAL A 128 1.13 6.42 14.39
CA VAL A 128 0.13 5.62 15.09
C VAL A 128 -1.24 6.27 14.90
N ASN A 129 -2.22 5.49 14.46
CA ASN A 129 -3.61 5.89 14.55
C ASN A 129 -4.16 5.39 15.89
N PRO A 130 -4.42 6.29 16.88
CA PRO A 130 -4.88 5.86 18.20
C PRO A 130 -6.29 5.26 18.19
N LEU A 131 -7.03 5.40 17.09
CA LEU A 131 -8.41 4.93 16.95
C LEU A 131 -8.48 3.46 16.50
N THR A 132 -7.36 2.88 16.03
CA THR A 132 -7.34 1.52 15.51
C THR A 132 -6.16 0.73 16.08
N PRO A 133 -6.30 -0.61 16.26
CA PRO A 133 -5.16 -1.47 16.57
C PRO A 133 -4.08 -1.40 15.48
N ALA A 134 -2.85 -1.74 15.86
CA ALA A 134 -1.72 -1.78 14.94
C ALA A 134 -1.99 -2.78 13.80
N PRO A 135 -1.59 -2.45 12.55
CA PRO A 135 -1.71 -3.38 11.44
C PRO A 135 -0.70 -4.53 11.57
N THR A 136 -0.97 -5.62 10.85
CA THR A 136 0.01 -6.68 10.62
C THR A 136 0.90 -6.26 9.47
N PHE A 137 2.21 -6.19 9.71
CA PHE A 137 3.17 -5.83 8.68
C PHE A 137 3.68 -7.04 7.91
N MET A 138 3.91 -6.86 6.63
CA MET A 138 4.49 -7.85 5.74
C MET A 138 5.54 -7.19 4.86
N ARG A 139 6.56 -7.95 4.45
CA ARG A 139 7.67 -7.46 3.63
C ARG A 139 7.99 -8.39 2.48
N LYS A 140 8.58 -7.80 1.44
CA LYS A 140 9.13 -8.52 0.29
C LYS A 140 10.40 -7.79 -0.17
N ARG A 141 11.50 -8.53 -0.27
CA ARG A 141 12.74 -8.02 -0.87
C ARG A 141 12.65 -8.14 -2.41
N PHE A 142 13.12 -7.12 -3.08
CA PHE A 142 13.22 -7.14 -4.54
C PHE A 142 14.33 -8.05 -5.05
#